data_c59e357b431e348296eef4bfa4bae4cf
#
_entry.id   c59e357b431e348296eef4bfa4bae4cf
#
_cell.length_a   1.000
_cell.length_b   1.000
_cell.length_c   1.000
_cell.angle_alpha   90.00
_cell.angle_beta   90.00
_cell.angle_gamma   90.00
#
_symmetry.space_group_name_H-M   'P 1'
#
loop_
_entity.id
_entity.type
_entity.pdbx_description
1 polymer ?
#
loop_
_entity_poly.entity_id
_entity_poly.type
_entity_poly.pdbx_seq_one_letter_code
_entity_poly.pdbx_strand_id
1 'polypeptide(L)'
;MAKKIRNFAAILAISAVVGTLLLVLVFLLPVGPMRRNVEKSVGDMLKTGDEIPEDAFSKYLWKNRETYTDAIMVQNAIERLPDKNAYEHAMWMYHYDLEEDVWTPEDSLKAFCESHENVNNMYLHIYARYWHGYLLYLKPLLLLFSWKHVVWLELAVQIALMIWVLITAIRKQNAGVAAVTLGSFLFMKPVLVLISLTMSVCWILTLLAVEYMLLHHDRLHEKGQYPEFFLIIGILTSYFDFLTYPITTLGIPLCCYFLLENDRAWNNIKKLIGFCASWGIGYAGMWAAKWVIADLTLHTGTIKDAIWSIIGRTEAIGGRPRMNGGFYVIGLNLHEYPVYMGIAAGILAAVAVGLMVMIIVMGRWKNVYA
;
A
#
# COMPACT_ATOMS: atom_id res chain seq x y z
N MET A 1 -6.44 27.24 14.13
CA MET A 1 -7.28 26.21 13.50
C MET A 1 -7.51 26.49 12.02
N ALA A 2 -8.08 27.60 11.61
CA ALA A 2 -8.36 27.91 10.19
C ALA A 2 -7.14 27.84 9.25
N LYS A 3 -5.96 28.34 9.67
CA LYS A 3 -4.71 28.26 8.88
C LYS A 3 -4.31 26.80 8.60
N LYS A 4 -4.46 25.90 9.57
CA LYS A 4 -4.12 24.49 9.43
C LYS A 4 -5.06 23.76 8.48
N ILE A 5 -6.36 24.00 8.58
CA ILE A 5 -7.37 23.47 7.67
C ILE A 5 -7.08 23.92 6.22
N ARG A 6 -6.78 25.20 6.03
CA ARG A 6 -6.41 25.76 4.72
C ARG A 6 -5.15 25.09 4.15
N ASN A 7 -4.14 24.87 4.98
CA ASN A 7 -2.91 24.19 4.55
C ASN A 7 -3.19 22.74 4.13
N PHE A 8 -3.98 21.99 4.90
CA PHE A 8 -4.36 20.62 4.56
C PHE A 8 -5.13 20.55 3.24
N ALA A 9 -6.11 21.44 3.06
CA ALA A 9 -6.88 21.54 1.81
C ALA A 9 -5.97 21.88 0.62
N ALA A 10 -5.02 22.82 0.79
CA ALA A 10 -4.07 23.18 -0.25
C ALA A 10 -3.13 22.01 -0.60
N ILE A 11 -2.60 21.29 0.39
CA ILE A 11 -1.75 20.11 0.16
C ILE A 11 -2.54 19.06 -0.62
N LEU A 12 -3.77 18.74 -0.22
CA LEU A 12 -4.63 17.77 -0.91
C LEU A 12 -4.90 18.18 -2.36
N ALA A 13 -5.32 19.43 -2.58
CA ALA A 13 -5.63 19.93 -3.92
C ALA A 13 -4.40 19.89 -4.84
N ILE A 14 -3.25 20.35 -4.36
CA ILE A 14 -2.00 20.32 -5.11
C ILE A 14 -1.61 18.86 -5.41
N SER A 15 -1.70 17.96 -4.42
CA SER A 15 -1.37 16.54 -4.60
C SER A 15 -2.29 15.86 -5.61
N ALA A 16 -3.59 16.17 -5.63
CA ALA A 16 -4.53 15.63 -6.60
C ALA A 16 -4.22 16.11 -8.03
N VAL A 17 -3.92 17.41 -8.21
CA VAL A 17 -3.52 17.96 -9.51
C VAL A 17 -2.21 17.35 -9.99
N VAL A 18 -1.19 17.35 -9.14
CA VAL A 18 0.14 16.78 -9.47
C VAL A 18 0.01 15.28 -9.77
N GLY A 19 -0.74 14.54 -8.92
CA GLY A 19 -0.98 13.11 -9.12
C GLY A 19 -1.67 12.80 -10.44
N THR A 20 -2.68 13.61 -10.82
CA THR A 20 -3.34 13.50 -12.12
C THR A 20 -2.37 13.74 -13.28
N LEU A 21 -1.60 14.83 -13.23
CA LEU A 21 -0.63 15.15 -14.28
C LEU A 21 0.43 14.09 -14.45
N LEU A 22 0.99 13.59 -13.35
CA LEU A 22 1.99 12.52 -13.37
C LEU A 22 1.43 11.24 -13.97
N LEU A 23 0.19 10.87 -13.58
CA LEU A 23 -0.46 9.68 -14.11
C LEU A 23 -0.73 9.81 -15.61
N VAL A 24 -1.20 10.96 -16.09
CA VAL A 24 -1.36 11.22 -17.52
C VAL A 24 -0.04 11.12 -18.27
N LEU A 25 1.05 11.65 -17.72
CA LEU A 25 2.36 11.59 -18.34
C LEU A 25 2.85 10.15 -18.57
N VAL A 26 2.64 9.24 -17.61
CA VAL A 26 3.07 7.84 -17.79
C VAL A 26 2.19 7.08 -18.77
N PHE A 27 0.96 7.50 -19.01
CA PHE A 27 0.12 6.94 -20.07
C PHE A 27 0.50 7.43 -21.48
N LEU A 28 1.39 8.40 -21.60
CA LEU A 28 2.00 8.76 -22.88
C LEU A 28 3.12 7.78 -23.31
N LEU A 29 3.63 6.98 -22.39
CA LEU A 29 4.69 6.01 -22.68
C LEU A 29 4.19 4.89 -23.62
N PRO A 30 5.04 4.41 -24.54
CA PRO A 30 4.68 3.39 -25.51
C PRO A 30 4.47 2.02 -24.83
N VAL A 31 3.33 1.39 -25.04
CA VAL A 31 2.98 0.10 -24.40
C VAL A 31 3.60 -1.11 -25.11
N GLY A 32 3.89 -1.03 -26.41
CA GLY A 32 4.43 -2.16 -27.17
C GLY A 32 5.73 -2.75 -26.61
N PRO A 33 6.76 -1.95 -26.27
CA PRO A 33 7.95 -2.46 -25.59
C PRO A 33 7.66 -3.08 -24.21
N MET A 34 6.75 -2.48 -23.44
CA MET A 34 6.36 -2.99 -22.11
C MET A 34 5.69 -4.36 -22.24
N ARG A 35 4.74 -4.51 -23.18
CA ARG A 35 4.06 -5.79 -23.48
C ARG A 35 5.09 -6.88 -23.80
N ARG A 36 5.99 -6.65 -24.78
CA ARG A 36 7.06 -7.61 -25.11
C ARG A 36 7.95 -7.98 -23.91
N ASN A 37 8.18 -7.06 -22.99
CA ASN A 37 8.95 -7.36 -21.79
C ASN A 37 8.16 -8.16 -20.74
N VAL A 38 6.85 -7.96 -20.64
CA VAL A 38 5.96 -8.80 -19.81
C VAL A 38 5.84 -10.21 -20.40
N GLU A 39 5.60 -10.35 -21.71
CA GLU A 39 5.52 -11.63 -22.43
C GLU A 39 6.72 -12.53 -22.15
N LYS A 40 7.93 -11.99 -22.06
CA LYS A 40 9.16 -12.77 -21.75
C LYS A 40 9.12 -13.48 -20.40
N SER A 41 8.24 -13.09 -19.50
CA SER A 41 8.24 -13.62 -18.12
C SER A 41 6.86 -13.93 -17.55
N VAL A 42 5.77 -13.64 -18.28
CA VAL A 42 4.40 -13.86 -17.77
C VAL A 42 4.16 -15.33 -17.40
N GLY A 43 4.59 -16.27 -18.25
CA GLY A 43 4.50 -17.69 -17.98
C GLY A 43 5.30 -18.11 -16.73
N ASP A 44 6.50 -17.57 -16.55
CA ASP A 44 7.28 -17.81 -15.32
C ASP A 44 6.64 -17.19 -14.09
N MET A 45 6.00 -16.04 -14.22
CA MET A 45 5.47 -15.26 -13.11
C MET A 45 4.07 -15.72 -12.65
N LEU A 46 3.34 -16.43 -13.52
CA LEU A 46 1.98 -16.92 -13.26
C LEU A 46 1.89 -18.45 -13.34
N LYS A 47 2.91 -19.16 -12.90
CA LYS A 47 2.91 -20.63 -12.77
C LYS A 47 1.86 -21.11 -11.78
N THR A 48 1.12 -22.15 -12.13
CA THR A 48 0.08 -22.77 -11.30
C THR A 48 0.22 -24.30 -11.28
N GLY A 49 -0.23 -24.95 -10.23
CA GLY A 49 -0.34 -26.40 -10.15
C GLY A 49 1.00 -27.11 -10.43
N ASP A 50 1.01 -28.00 -11.41
CA ASP A 50 2.15 -28.85 -11.78
C ASP A 50 3.33 -28.07 -12.40
N GLU A 51 3.14 -26.81 -12.80
CA GLU A 51 4.21 -25.94 -13.29
C GLU A 51 5.13 -25.43 -12.17
N ILE A 52 4.68 -25.52 -10.92
CA ILE A 52 5.45 -25.08 -9.75
C ILE A 52 6.51 -26.16 -9.45
N PRO A 53 7.81 -25.78 -9.31
CA PRO A 53 8.85 -26.73 -8.96
C PRO A 53 8.54 -27.50 -7.67
N GLU A 54 8.87 -28.80 -7.65
CA GLU A 54 8.50 -29.67 -6.51
C GLU A 54 9.29 -29.43 -5.24
N ASP A 55 10.42 -28.73 -5.31
CA ASP A 55 11.23 -28.45 -4.12
C ASP A 55 10.47 -27.56 -3.10
N ALA A 56 10.71 -27.82 -1.82
CA ALA A 56 9.99 -27.20 -0.72
C ALA A 56 10.13 -25.67 -0.69
N PHE A 57 11.26 -25.12 -1.13
CA PHE A 57 11.50 -23.69 -1.14
C PHE A 57 10.70 -22.99 -2.25
N SER A 58 10.73 -23.54 -3.46
CA SER A 58 9.93 -23.04 -4.57
C SER A 58 8.42 -23.10 -4.28
N LYS A 59 7.94 -24.23 -3.76
CA LYS A 59 6.54 -24.38 -3.30
C LYS A 59 6.18 -23.32 -2.26
N TYR A 60 7.05 -23.07 -1.30
CA TYR A 60 6.82 -22.02 -0.31
C TYR A 60 6.76 -20.62 -0.91
N LEU A 61 7.67 -20.26 -1.81
CA LEU A 61 7.68 -18.98 -2.51
C LEU A 61 6.41 -18.76 -3.32
N TRP A 62 6.02 -19.74 -4.13
CA TRP A 62 4.85 -19.63 -4.99
C TRP A 62 3.55 -19.59 -4.20
N LYS A 63 3.41 -20.39 -3.15
CA LYS A 63 2.23 -20.39 -2.27
C LYS A 63 2.03 -19.05 -1.54
N ASN A 64 3.11 -18.33 -1.25
CA ASN A 64 3.05 -17.05 -0.52
C ASN A 64 3.16 -15.83 -1.43
N ARG A 65 3.07 -15.99 -2.74
CA ARG A 65 3.09 -14.88 -3.68
C ARG A 65 1.67 -14.38 -3.94
N GLU A 66 1.52 -13.06 -4.03
CA GLU A 66 0.29 -12.42 -4.48
C GLU A 66 0.36 -12.23 -5.98
N THR A 67 -0.35 -13.05 -6.74
CA THR A 67 -0.35 -13.02 -8.22
C THR A 67 -1.57 -12.32 -8.79
N TYR A 68 -2.70 -12.40 -8.08
CA TYR A 68 -3.97 -11.85 -8.53
C TYR A 68 -3.88 -10.33 -8.75
N THR A 69 -3.51 -9.58 -7.71
CA THR A 69 -3.43 -8.12 -7.81
C THR A 69 -2.21 -7.68 -8.63
N ASP A 70 -1.10 -8.43 -8.56
CA ASP A 70 0.09 -8.18 -9.39
C ASP A 70 -0.24 -8.30 -10.88
N ALA A 71 -1.07 -9.27 -11.29
CA ALA A 71 -1.53 -9.42 -12.67
C ALA A 71 -2.34 -8.20 -13.11
N ILE A 72 -3.28 -7.70 -12.28
CA ILE A 72 -4.02 -6.46 -12.57
C ILE A 72 -3.06 -5.28 -12.74
N MET A 73 -2.07 -5.13 -11.84
CA MET A 73 -1.11 -4.04 -11.90
C MET A 73 -0.30 -4.06 -13.20
N VAL A 74 0.17 -5.23 -13.61
CA VAL A 74 0.96 -5.42 -14.84
C VAL A 74 0.08 -5.20 -16.05
N GLN A 75 -1.14 -5.73 -16.07
CA GLN A 75 -2.10 -5.56 -17.14
C GLN A 75 -2.42 -4.08 -17.37
N ASN A 76 -2.76 -3.32 -16.32
CA ASN A 76 -2.98 -1.87 -16.39
C ASN A 76 -1.77 -1.10 -16.93
N ALA A 77 -0.56 -1.63 -16.77
CA ALA A 77 0.64 -1.00 -17.31
C ALA A 77 0.81 -1.19 -18.83
N ILE A 78 0.35 -2.32 -19.37
CA ILE A 78 0.59 -2.71 -20.77
C ILE A 78 -0.62 -2.55 -21.68
N GLU A 79 -1.79 -2.25 -21.13
CA GLU A 79 -3.02 -2.02 -21.90
C GLU A 79 -3.10 -0.60 -22.44
N ARG A 80 -3.66 -0.51 -23.66
CA ARG A 80 -4.02 0.76 -24.27
C ARG A 80 -5.15 0.55 -25.29
N LEU A 81 -6.22 1.30 -25.12
CA LEU A 81 -7.31 1.39 -26.09
C LEU A 81 -6.92 2.41 -27.18
N PRO A 82 -7.00 2.04 -28.46
CA PRO A 82 -6.56 2.91 -29.57
C PRO A 82 -7.35 4.21 -29.68
N ASP A 83 -8.62 4.18 -29.31
CA ASP A 83 -9.59 5.30 -29.40
C ASP A 83 -9.59 6.20 -28.17
N LYS A 84 -8.79 5.89 -27.16
CA LYS A 84 -8.74 6.63 -25.89
C LYS A 84 -7.42 7.39 -25.73
N ASN A 85 -7.53 8.62 -25.20
CA ASN A 85 -6.37 9.44 -24.90
C ASN A 85 -5.74 9.09 -23.53
N ALA A 86 -4.55 9.65 -23.24
CA ALA A 86 -3.84 9.36 -22.00
C ALA A 86 -4.59 9.79 -20.74
N TYR A 87 -5.41 10.86 -20.80
CA TYR A 87 -6.21 11.30 -19.68
C TYR A 87 -7.37 10.35 -19.39
N GLU A 88 -8.06 9.89 -20.44
CA GLU A 88 -9.12 8.88 -20.29
C GLU A 88 -8.56 7.59 -19.70
N HIS A 89 -7.41 7.10 -20.17
CA HIS A 89 -6.74 5.95 -19.56
C HIS A 89 -6.40 6.17 -18.08
N ALA A 90 -5.83 7.32 -17.74
CA ALA A 90 -5.47 7.65 -16.36
C ALA A 90 -6.68 7.70 -15.42
N MET A 91 -7.85 8.13 -15.94
CA MET A 91 -9.05 8.30 -15.11
C MET A 91 -9.92 7.04 -15.06
N TRP A 92 -10.09 6.34 -16.18
CA TRP A 92 -10.93 5.16 -16.28
C TRP A 92 -10.24 3.88 -15.80
N MET A 93 -8.93 3.73 -15.99
CA MET A 93 -8.19 2.48 -15.73
C MET A 93 -8.88 1.28 -16.34
N TYR A 94 -8.82 1.21 -17.65
CA TYR A 94 -9.36 0.08 -18.40
C TYR A 94 -8.49 -1.16 -18.19
N HIS A 95 -9.13 -2.32 -18.13
CA HIS A 95 -8.47 -3.62 -18.26
C HIS A 95 -9.42 -4.63 -18.90
N TYR A 96 -8.85 -5.63 -19.55
CA TYR A 96 -9.57 -6.72 -20.15
C TYR A 96 -9.63 -7.93 -19.23
N ASP A 97 -10.78 -8.62 -19.20
CA ASP A 97 -10.95 -9.87 -18.49
C ASP A 97 -11.58 -10.93 -19.41
N LEU A 98 -11.35 -12.21 -19.13
CA LEU A 98 -11.93 -13.32 -19.88
C LEU A 98 -13.40 -13.53 -19.59
N GLU A 99 -13.85 -13.14 -18.41
CA GLU A 99 -15.24 -13.28 -17.95
C GLU A 99 -15.85 -11.92 -17.61
N GLU A 100 -17.16 -11.77 -17.88
CA GLU A 100 -17.87 -10.51 -17.67
C GLU A 100 -18.08 -10.20 -16.18
N ASP A 101 -18.46 -11.21 -15.40
CA ASP A 101 -18.86 -11.05 -14.00
C ASP A 101 -17.83 -11.55 -12.98
N VAL A 102 -16.79 -12.24 -13.44
CA VAL A 102 -15.77 -12.85 -12.58
C VAL A 102 -14.40 -12.39 -13.00
N TRP A 103 -13.65 -11.84 -12.05
CA TRP A 103 -12.29 -11.38 -12.30
C TRP A 103 -11.32 -12.55 -12.26
N THR A 104 -10.66 -12.80 -13.39
CA THR A 104 -9.63 -13.83 -13.59
C THR A 104 -8.32 -13.21 -14.09
N PRO A 105 -7.70 -12.28 -13.32
CA PRO A 105 -6.64 -11.43 -13.83
C PRO A 105 -5.38 -12.17 -14.27
N GLU A 106 -5.04 -13.30 -13.64
CA GLU A 106 -3.87 -14.10 -14.05
C GLU A 106 -4.08 -14.71 -15.43
N ASP A 107 -5.23 -15.35 -15.66
CA ASP A 107 -5.56 -15.96 -16.95
C ASP A 107 -5.80 -14.89 -18.01
N SER A 108 -6.46 -13.81 -17.64
CA SER A 108 -6.71 -12.66 -18.51
C SER A 108 -5.42 -12.00 -18.96
N LEU A 109 -4.42 -11.82 -18.09
CA LEU A 109 -3.11 -11.29 -18.45
C LEU A 109 -2.37 -12.24 -19.39
N LYS A 110 -2.40 -13.57 -19.16
CA LYS A 110 -1.81 -14.55 -20.08
C LYS A 110 -2.45 -14.45 -21.46
N ALA A 111 -3.79 -14.53 -21.52
CA ALA A 111 -4.56 -14.44 -22.76
C ALA A 111 -4.33 -13.10 -23.49
N PHE A 112 -4.24 -11.99 -22.75
CA PHE A 112 -3.94 -10.67 -23.31
C PHE A 112 -2.54 -10.60 -23.94
N CYS A 113 -1.53 -11.20 -23.32
CA CYS A 113 -0.19 -11.30 -23.88
C CYS A 113 -0.15 -12.19 -25.14
N GLU A 114 -0.88 -13.29 -25.15
CA GLU A 114 -0.94 -14.24 -26.29
C GLU A 114 -1.74 -13.71 -27.46
N SER A 115 -2.75 -12.88 -27.22
CA SER A 115 -3.68 -12.39 -28.24
C SER A 115 -3.06 -11.38 -29.22
N HIS A 116 -1.88 -10.83 -28.93
CA HIS A 116 -1.19 -9.84 -29.76
C HIS A 116 -2.11 -8.71 -30.30
N GLU A 117 -3.01 -8.18 -29.47
CA GLU A 117 -4.01 -7.15 -29.79
C GLU A 117 -5.41 -7.66 -30.20
N ASN A 118 -5.61 -8.95 -30.38
CA ASN A 118 -6.95 -9.47 -30.65
C ASN A 118 -7.70 -9.80 -29.35
N VAL A 119 -8.34 -8.78 -28.78
CA VAL A 119 -9.12 -8.89 -27.53
C VAL A 119 -10.62 -9.07 -27.77
N ASN A 120 -11.04 -9.51 -28.98
CA ASN A 120 -12.46 -9.61 -29.36
C ASN A 120 -13.29 -10.54 -28.46
N ASN A 121 -12.64 -11.47 -27.77
CA ASN A 121 -13.26 -12.41 -26.85
C ASN A 121 -13.05 -12.04 -25.37
N MET A 122 -12.62 -10.82 -25.08
CA MET A 122 -12.41 -10.33 -23.74
C MET A 122 -13.39 -9.20 -23.39
N TYR A 123 -13.76 -9.11 -22.15
CA TYR A 123 -14.63 -8.07 -21.62
C TYR A 123 -13.82 -6.90 -21.09
N LEU A 124 -14.23 -5.69 -21.43
CA LEU A 124 -13.58 -4.46 -20.98
C LEU A 124 -14.16 -3.99 -19.65
N HIS A 125 -13.35 -3.96 -18.65
CA HIS A 125 -13.72 -3.45 -17.32
C HIS A 125 -13.13 -2.07 -17.05
N ILE A 126 -13.79 -1.32 -16.15
CA ILE A 126 -13.37 0.00 -15.69
C ILE A 126 -13.04 -0.10 -14.21
N TYR A 127 -11.86 0.38 -13.82
CA TYR A 127 -11.40 0.32 -12.45
C TYR A 127 -10.97 1.68 -11.91
N ALA A 128 -11.82 2.67 -12.11
CA ALA A 128 -11.56 4.09 -11.83
C ALA A 128 -11.46 4.46 -10.34
N ARG A 129 -11.83 3.55 -9.41
CA ARG A 129 -11.88 3.84 -7.97
C ARG A 129 -10.55 4.19 -7.33
N TYR A 130 -9.44 3.70 -7.86
CA TYR A 130 -8.10 3.88 -7.32
C TYR A 130 -7.26 4.79 -8.21
N TRP A 131 -6.21 5.38 -7.63
CA TRP A 131 -5.29 6.23 -8.39
C TRP A 131 -4.35 5.44 -9.29
N HIS A 132 -4.00 4.21 -8.89
CA HIS A 132 -3.01 3.40 -9.58
C HIS A 132 -1.65 4.11 -9.76
N GLY A 133 -1.25 4.89 -8.76
CA GLY A 133 0.00 5.68 -8.79
C GLY A 133 1.27 4.83 -8.92
N TYR A 134 1.21 3.53 -8.59
CA TYR A 134 2.29 2.59 -8.84
C TYR A 134 2.71 2.55 -10.33
N LEU A 135 1.83 2.94 -11.25
CA LEU A 135 2.16 3.03 -12.68
C LEU A 135 3.28 4.05 -12.96
N LEU A 136 3.51 5.02 -12.06
CA LEU A 136 4.60 6.00 -12.20
C LEU A 136 5.98 5.35 -12.23
N TYR A 137 6.17 4.26 -11.54
CA TYR A 137 7.42 3.52 -11.57
C TYR A 137 7.32 2.24 -12.41
N LEU A 138 6.17 1.56 -12.39
CA LEU A 138 6.01 0.28 -13.07
C LEU A 138 6.11 0.41 -14.59
N LYS A 139 5.43 1.39 -15.22
CA LYS A 139 5.50 1.61 -16.68
C LYS A 139 6.92 1.93 -17.17
N PRO A 140 7.67 2.87 -16.57
CA PRO A 140 9.08 3.10 -16.95
C PRO A 140 9.96 1.87 -16.74
N LEU A 141 9.77 1.12 -15.66
CA LEU A 141 10.55 -0.10 -15.42
C LEU A 141 10.25 -1.20 -16.45
N LEU A 142 8.98 -1.40 -16.80
CA LEU A 142 8.58 -2.37 -17.82
C LEU A 142 9.03 -1.97 -19.25
N LEU A 143 9.36 -0.70 -19.52
CA LEU A 143 10.01 -0.32 -20.76
C LEU A 143 11.41 -0.94 -20.91
N LEU A 144 12.11 -1.13 -19.80
CA LEU A 144 13.52 -1.53 -19.76
C LEU A 144 13.68 -3.00 -19.34
N PHE A 145 12.81 -3.51 -18.48
CA PHE A 145 12.96 -4.79 -17.81
C PHE A 145 11.71 -5.67 -17.98
N SER A 146 11.89 -6.99 -17.93
CA SER A 146 10.75 -7.91 -17.83
C SER A 146 10.12 -7.84 -16.42
N TRP A 147 8.86 -8.28 -16.29
CA TRP A 147 8.18 -8.30 -14.99
C TRP A 147 9.01 -9.00 -13.90
N LYS A 148 9.60 -10.13 -14.20
CA LYS A 148 10.48 -10.86 -13.28
C LYS A 148 11.64 -9.98 -12.77
N HIS A 149 12.29 -9.22 -13.64
CA HIS A 149 13.38 -8.34 -13.22
C HIS A 149 12.90 -7.14 -12.43
N VAL A 150 11.69 -6.62 -12.69
CA VAL A 150 11.08 -5.55 -11.88
C VAL A 150 10.87 -6.03 -10.44
N VAL A 151 10.34 -7.23 -10.24
CA VAL A 151 10.18 -7.82 -8.89
C VAL A 151 11.53 -7.96 -8.18
N TRP A 152 12.58 -8.44 -8.87
CA TRP A 152 13.91 -8.53 -8.28
C TRP A 152 14.50 -7.16 -7.92
N LEU A 153 14.25 -6.16 -8.75
CA LEU A 153 14.68 -4.78 -8.47
C LEU A 153 13.96 -4.21 -7.25
N GLU A 154 12.64 -4.40 -7.14
CA GLU A 154 11.89 -3.99 -5.95
C GLU A 154 12.37 -4.69 -4.69
N LEU A 155 12.64 -5.99 -4.74
CA LEU A 155 13.24 -6.73 -3.63
C LEU A 155 14.58 -6.09 -3.20
N ALA A 156 15.46 -5.79 -4.14
CA ALA A 156 16.74 -5.15 -3.86
C ALA A 156 16.57 -3.76 -3.21
N VAL A 157 15.61 -2.96 -3.71
CA VAL A 157 15.27 -1.65 -3.15
C VAL A 157 14.73 -1.77 -1.72
N GLN A 158 13.82 -2.72 -1.47
CA GLN A 158 13.26 -2.95 -0.13
C GLN A 158 14.35 -3.35 0.88
N ILE A 159 15.26 -4.25 0.48
CA ILE A 159 16.39 -4.66 1.33
C ILE A 159 17.32 -3.47 1.59
N ALA A 160 17.67 -2.71 0.57
CA ALA A 160 18.52 -1.53 0.72
C ALA A 160 17.90 -0.47 1.63
N LEU A 161 16.61 -0.18 1.49
CA LEU A 161 15.87 0.74 2.36
C LEU A 161 15.82 0.23 3.79
N MET A 162 15.56 -1.07 4.00
CA MET A 162 15.56 -1.67 5.34
C MET A 162 16.92 -1.51 6.01
N ILE A 163 18.00 -1.85 5.30
CA ILE A 163 19.38 -1.70 5.81
C ILE A 163 19.65 -0.22 6.15
N TRP A 164 19.22 0.71 5.31
CA TRP A 164 19.41 2.14 5.54
C TRP A 164 18.69 2.60 6.82
N VAL A 165 17.40 2.27 6.99
CA VAL A 165 16.64 2.57 8.21
C VAL A 165 17.32 2.00 9.46
N LEU A 166 17.76 0.73 9.42
CA LEU A 166 18.42 0.09 10.55
C LEU A 166 19.75 0.78 10.90
N ILE A 167 20.56 1.11 9.91
CA ILE A 167 21.83 1.85 10.12
C ILE A 167 21.55 3.22 10.72
N THR A 168 20.57 3.96 10.20
CA THR A 168 20.20 5.29 10.71
C THR A 168 19.69 5.21 12.16
N ALA A 169 18.83 4.24 12.46
CA ALA A 169 18.31 4.02 13.81
C ALA A 169 19.46 3.69 14.81
N ILE A 170 20.39 2.82 14.42
CA ILE A 170 21.56 2.46 15.25
C ILE A 170 22.46 3.70 15.46
N ARG A 171 22.79 4.45 14.41
CA ARG A 171 23.60 5.68 14.50
C ARG A 171 22.97 6.73 15.41
N LYS A 172 21.66 6.83 15.43
CA LYS A 172 20.88 7.70 16.32
C LYS A 172 20.64 7.09 17.70
N GLN A 173 21.24 5.96 18.01
CA GLN A 173 21.13 5.22 19.28
C GLN A 173 19.68 4.90 19.67
N ASN A 174 18.83 4.71 18.69
CA ASN A 174 17.42 4.34 18.89
C ASN A 174 17.15 2.89 18.50
N ALA A 175 17.58 1.95 19.36
CA ALA A 175 17.36 0.53 19.19
C ALA A 175 15.86 0.16 19.13
N GLY A 176 15.00 0.96 19.76
CA GLY A 176 13.53 0.76 19.73
C GLY A 176 12.96 0.89 18.33
N VAL A 177 13.37 1.93 17.57
CA VAL A 177 12.95 2.10 16.17
C VAL A 177 13.45 0.94 15.30
N ALA A 178 14.71 0.51 15.47
CA ALA A 178 15.24 -0.65 14.74
C ALA A 178 14.43 -1.92 15.06
N ALA A 179 14.13 -2.16 16.34
CA ALA A 179 13.36 -3.32 16.77
C ALA A 179 11.91 -3.31 16.24
N VAL A 180 11.23 -2.16 16.28
CA VAL A 180 9.86 -2.02 15.73
C VAL A 180 9.88 -2.25 14.22
N THR A 181 10.82 -1.66 13.49
CA THR A 181 10.89 -1.81 12.03
C THR A 181 11.15 -3.26 11.64
N LEU A 182 12.17 -3.90 12.23
CA LEU A 182 12.49 -5.30 11.94
C LEU A 182 11.40 -6.26 12.42
N GLY A 183 10.87 -6.06 13.62
CA GLY A 183 9.78 -6.87 14.17
C GLY A 183 8.53 -6.81 13.32
N SER A 184 8.11 -5.60 12.91
CA SER A 184 6.96 -5.43 12.01
C SER A 184 7.16 -6.15 10.68
N PHE A 185 8.34 -6.07 10.08
CA PHE A 185 8.68 -6.79 8.86
C PHE A 185 8.51 -8.30 9.02
N LEU A 186 9.03 -8.87 10.10
CA LEU A 186 8.92 -10.31 10.38
C LEU A 186 7.48 -10.77 10.54
N PHE A 187 6.59 -9.90 11.06
CA PHE A 187 5.16 -10.21 11.18
C PHE A 187 4.34 -10.04 9.89
N MET A 188 4.88 -9.33 8.89
CA MET A 188 4.17 -9.04 7.63
C MET A 188 4.35 -10.11 6.56
N LYS A 189 4.69 -11.36 6.91
CA LYS A 189 5.03 -12.42 5.94
C LYS A 189 6.10 -11.92 4.95
N PRO A 190 7.39 -11.88 5.35
CA PRO A 190 8.47 -11.24 4.60
C PRO A 190 8.55 -11.63 3.12
N VAL A 191 8.33 -12.93 2.82
CA VAL A 191 8.38 -13.43 1.44
C VAL A 191 7.30 -12.75 0.59
N LEU A 192 6.05 -12.70 1.07
CA LEU A 192 4.94 -12.06 0.37
C LEU A 192 5.25 -10.58 0.06
N VAL A 193 5.75 -9.84 1.06
CA VAL A 193 6.07 -8.41 0.92
C VAL A 193 7.21 -8.19 -0.07
N LEU A 194 8.24 -9.06 -0.06
CA LEU A 194 9.44 -8.86 -0.87
C LEU A 194 9.27 -9.20 -2.35
N ILE A 195 8.38 -10.15 -2.68
CA ILE A 195 8.27 -10.69 -4.05
C ILE A 195 6.96 -10.37 -4.77
N SER A 196 6.05 -9.61 -4.14
CA SER A 196 4.80 -9.17 -4.75
C SER A 196 4.80 -7.66 -4.97
N LEU A 197 4.52 -7.20 -6.20
CA LEU A 197 4.48 -5.79 -6.56
C LEU A 197 3.50 -5.02 -5.67
N THR A 198 2.32 -5.57 -5.51
CA THR A 198 1.24 -4.93 -4.74
C THR A 198 1.58 -4.80 -3.26
N MET A 199 2.24 -5.80 -2.68
CA MET A 199 2.58 -5.81 -1.25
C MET A 199 3.81 -4.95 -0.94
N SER A 200 4.71 -4.73 -1.90
CA SER A 200 5.92 -3.91 -1.72
C SER A 200 5.61 -2.44 -1.47
N VAL A 201 4.54 -1.91 -2.06
CA VAL A 201 4.21 -0.47 -2.06
C VAL A 201 4.08 0.11 -0.65
N CYS A 202 3.21 -0.45 0.17
CA CYS A 202 3.01 0.04 1.54
C CYS A 202 4.27 -0.09 2.38
N TRP A 203 5.06 -1.15 2.16
CA TRP A 203 6.30 -1.38 2.89
C TRP A 203 7.39 -0.36 2.51
N ILE A 204 7.59 -0.11 1.22
CA ILE A 204 8.52 0.92 0.74
C ILE A 204 8.13 2.30 1.30
N LEU A 205 6.85 2.68 1.23
CA LEU A 205 6.36 3.93 1.79
C LEU A 205 6.59 4.02 3.30
N THR A 206 6.39 2.92 4.02
CA THR A 206 6.64 2.84 5.47
C THR A 206 8.12 3.07 5.78
N LEU A 207 9.03 2.38 5.07
CA LEU A 207 10.48 2.55 5.27
C LEU A 207 10.94 3.98 4.96
N LEU A 208 10.46 4.57 3.86
CA LEU A 208 10.75 5.96 3.50
C LEU A 208 10.21 6.94 4.55
N ALA A 209 9.02 6.70 5.09
CA ALA A 209 8.43 7.52 6.13
C ALA A 209 9.24 7.45 7.43
N VAL A 210 9.65 6.25 7.86
CA VAL A 210 10.47 6.06 9.06
C VAL A 210 11.85 6.70 8.88
N GLU A 211 12.50 6.51 7.72
CA GLU A 211 13.80 7.11 7.44
C GLU A 211 13.73 8.64 7.42
N TYR A 212 12.74 9.20 6.72
CA TYR A 212 12.53 10.65 6.70
C TYR A 212 12.32 11.21 8.11
N MET A 213 11.53 10.52 8.92
CA MET A 213 11.30 10.91 10.31
C MET A 213 12.58 10.82 11.14
N LEU A 214 13.37 9.75 11.01
CA LEU A 214 14.66 9.61 11.70
C LEU A 214 15.62 10.74 11.34
N LEU A 215 15.69 11.12 10.08
CA LEU A 215 16.61 12.18 9.61
C LEU A 215 16.15 13.59 10.00
N HIS A 216 14.86 13.84 10.10
CA HIS A 216 14.28 15.18 10.24
C HIS A 216 13.44 15.37 11.51
N HIS A 217 13.57 14.47 12.51
CA HIS A 217 12.78 14.49 13.73
C HIS A 217 12.75 15.85 14.41
N ASP A 218 13.92 16.42 14.71
CA ASP A 218 14.04 17.69 15.42
C ASP A 218 13.32 18.82 14.67
N ARG A 219 13.55 18.92 13.36
CA ARG A 219 12.90 19.92 12.51
C ARG A 219 11.38 19.77 12.48
N LEU A 220 10.89 18.53 12.34
CA LEU A 220 9.45 18.26 12.33
C LEU A 220 8.80 18.58 13.67
N HIS A 221 9.51 18.27 14.76
CA HIS A 221 9.08 18.56 16.12
C HIS A 221 9.04 20.06 16.41
N GLU A 222 10.15 20.78 16.21
CA GLU A 222 10.26 22.21 16.47
C GLU A 222 9.26 23.04 15.65
N LYS A 223 9.01 22.66 14.40
CA LYS A 223 8.05 23.35 13.52
C LYS A 223 6.61 22.87 13.69
N GLY A 224 6.36 21.86 14.52
CA GLY A 224 5.04 21.26 14.69
C GLY A 224 4.45 20.66 13.40
N GLN A 225 5.30 20.13 12.51
CA GLN A 225 4.93 19.68 11.16
C GLN A 225 4.54 18.20 11.09
N TYR A 226 4.52 17.47 12.19
CA TYR A 226 4.08 16.06 12.19
C TYR A 226 2.66 15.83 11.67
N PRO A 227 1.67 16.71 11.92
CA PRO A 227 0.35 16.53 11.31
C PRO A 227 0.38 16.60 9.78
N GLU A 228 1.17 17.52 9.19
CA GLU A 228 1.38 17.61 7.74
C GLU A 228 2.15 16.41 7.22
N PHE A 229 3.14 15.90 7.95
CA PHE A 229 3.87 14.68 7.63
C PHE A 229 2.92 13.47 7.52
N PHE A 230 2.08 13.23 8.54
CA PHE A 230 1.11 12.12 8.48
C PHE A 230 0.03 12.34 7.41
N LEU A 231 -0.39 13.57 7.16
CA LEU A 231 -1.29 13.89 6.03
C LEU A 231 -0.67 13.46 4.70
N ILE A 232 0.60 13.83 4.46
CA ILE A 232 1.32 13.50 3.22
C ILE A 232 1.49 11.99 3.08
N ILE A 233 1.84 11.29 4.15
CA ILE A 233 1.92 9.81 4.10
C ILE A 233 0.55 9.21 3.73
N GLY A 234 -0.55 9.69 4.31
CA GLY A 234 -1.89 9.23 3.94
C GLY A 234 -2.20 9.47 2.46
N ILE A 235 -1.85 10.65 1.94
CA ILE A 235 -1.99 11.00 0.51
C ILE A 235 -1.19 10.04 -0.37
N LEU A 236 0.09 9.83 -0.06
CA LEU A 236 0.98 8.95 -0.83
C LEU A 236 0.49 7.49 -0.77
N THR A 237 0.03 7.05 0.40
CA THR A 237 -0.54 5.71 0.55
C THR A 237 -1.75 5.53 -0.35
N SER A 238 -2.73 6.44 -0.29
CA SER A 238 -3.92 6.39 -1.15
C SER A 238 -3.59 6.47 -2.65
N TYR A 239 -2.54 7.18 -3.00
CA TYR A 239 -2.12 7.35 -4.39
C TYR A 239 -1.45 6.11 -4.97
N PHE A 240 -0.53 5.50 -4.22
CA PHE A 240 0.31 4.39 -4.70
C PHE A 240 -0.25 3.00 -4.36
N ASP A 241 -0.97 2.84 -3.24
CA ASP A 241 -1.45 1.55 -2.76
C ASP A 241 -2.74 1.10 -3.46
N PHE A 242 -2.90 -0.21 -3.55
CA PHE A 242 -4.06 -0.89 -4.12
C PHE A 242 -5.04 -1.39 -3.04
N LEU A 243 -5.12 -0.70 -1.91
CA LEU A 243 -5.91 -1.09 -0.73
C LEU A 243 -5.45 -2.43 -0.12
N THR A 244 -4.14 -2.66 -0.05
CA THR A 244 -3.55 -3.89 0.47
C THR A 244 -3.52 -3.89 2.00
N TYR A 245 -2.58 -3.18 2.60
CA TYR A 245 -2.47 -3.01 4.04
C TYR A 245 -2.02 -1.59 4.42
N PRO A 246 -2.80 -0.57 4.03
CA PRO A 246 -2.43 0.84 4.15
C PRO A 246 -2.11 1.28 5.58
N ILE A 247 -2.68 0.60 6.57
CA ILE A 247 -2.51 0.94 7.98
C ILE A 247 -1.04 0.83 8.46
N THR A 248 -0.18 0.08 7.76
CA THR A 248 1.23 -0.03 8.11
C THR A 248 1.97 1.28 7.94
N THR A 249 1.59 2.09 6.93
CA THR A 249 2.17 3.41 6.66
C THR A 249 1.80 4.44 7.74
N LEU A 250 0.78 4.17 8.54
CA LEU A 250 0.43 4.94 9.73
C LEU A 250 1.06 4.32 10.99
N GLY A 251 0.78 3.02 11.22
CA GLY A 251 1.04 2.36 12.50
C GLY A 251 2.52 2.29 12.84
N ILE A 252 3.37 1.86 11.90
CA ILE A 252 4.80 1.72 12.12
C ILE A 252 5.49 3.07 12.34
N PRO A 253 5.30 4.09 11.47
CA PRO A 253 5.83 5.43 11.74
C PRO A 253 5.32 6.05 13.03
N LEU A 254 4.07 5.78 13.41
CA LEU A 254 3.49 6.26 14.66
C LEU A 254 4.15 5.63 15.89
N CYS A 255 4.39 4.32 15.88
CA CYS A 255 5.17 3.63 16.91
C CYS A 255 6.59 4.21 17.01
N CYS A 256 7.26 4.40 15.87
CA CYS A 256 8.58 5.00 15.82
C CYS A 256 8.58 6.44 16.37
N TYR A 257 7.55 7.24 16.06
CA TYR A 257 7.39 8.59 16.61
C TYR A 257 7.39 8.57 18.13
N PHE A 258 6.59 7.70 18.76
CA PHE A 258 6.52 7.62 20.23
C PHE A 258 7.78 7.07 20.89
N LEU A 259 8.63 6.36 20.15
CA LEU A 259 9.96 5.96 20.62
C LEU A 259 10.99 7.08 20.53
N LEU A 260 10.78 8.06 19.67
CA LEU A 260 11.62 9.25 19.55
C LEU A 260 11.22 10.36 20.54
N GLU A 261 9.96 10.37 20.98
CA GLU A 261 9.40 11.39 21.85
C GLU A 261 9.41 10.97 23.32
N ASN A 262 9.72 11.92 24.20
CA ASN A 262 9.64 11.74 25.64
C ASN A 262 8.62 12.71 26.25
N ASP A 263 7.35 12.57 25.88
CA ASP A 263 6.29 13.45 26.34
C ASP A 263 5.35 12.76 27.37
N ARG A 264 4.52 13.55 28.05
CA ARG A 264 3.53 13.03 29.00
C ARG A 264 2.48 12.19 28.29
N ALA A 265 2.01 11.12 28.92
CA ALA A 265 1.04 10.18 28.37
C ALA A 265 -0.21 10.85 27.77
N TRP A 266 -0.75 11.88 28.44
CA TRP A 266 -1.93 12.60 27.95
C TRP A 266 -1.68 13.40 26.67
N ASN A 267 -0.52 14.01 26.53
CA ASN A 267 -0.12 14.69 25.31
C ASN A 267 0.08 13.69 24.16
N ASN A 268 0.64 12.53 24.45
CA ASN A 268 0.80 11.45 23.50
C ASN A 268 -0.53 10.94 22.95
N ILE A 269 -1.58 10.82 23.78
CA ILE A 269 -2.93 10.45 23.32
C ILE A 269 -3.51 11.51 22.38
N LYS A 270 -3.35 12.81 22.68
CA LYS A 270 -3.79 13.88 21.77
C LYS A 270 -3.05 13.87 20.44
N LYS A 271 -1.72 13.65 20.48
CA LYS A 271 -0.89 13.52 19.27
C LYS A 271 -1.31 12.29 18.46
N LEU A 272 -1.52 11.14 19.11
CA LEU A 272 -2.03 9.92 18.49
C LEU A 272 -3.30 10.18 17.67
N ILE A 273 -4.33 10.74 18.32
CA ILE A 273 -5.60 11.05 17.67
C ILE A 273 -5.39 12.05 16.51
N GLY A 274 -4.57 13.09 16.76
CA GLY A 274 -4.29 14.12 15.75
C GLY A 274 -3.57 13.58 14.52
N PHE A 275 -2.61 12.66 14.68
CA PHE A 275 -1.85 12.08 13.58
C PHE A 275 -2.67 11.03 12.82
N CYS A 276 -3.44 10.20 13.53
CA CYS A 276 -4.42 9.31 12.91
C CYS A 276 -5.43 10.08 12.07
N ALA A 277 -5.97 11.18 12.60
CA ALA A 277 -6.89 12.03 11.87
C ALA A 277 -6.22 12.69 10.63
N SER A 278 -4.97 13.17 10.78
CA SER A 278 -4.21 13.78 9.67
C SER A 278 -3.97 12.76 8.55
N TRP A 279 -3.50 11.56 8.89
CA TRP A 279 -3.32 10.48 7.94
C TRP A 279 -4.64 10.08 7.27
N GLY A 280 -5.70 9.89 8.06
CA GLY A 280 -7.03 9.54 7.55
C GLY A 280 -7.62 10.59 6.60
N ILE A 281 -7.44 11.89 6.91
CA ILE A 281 -7.83 12.99 6.02
C ILE A 281 -7.03 12.94 4.72
N GLY A 282 -5.71 12.70 4.79
CA GLY A 282 -4.86 12.54 3.61
C GLY A 282 -5.29 11.37 2.74
N TYR A 283 -5.47 10.21 3.37
CA TYR A 283 -5.85 8.97 2.69
C TYR A 283 -7.23 9.06 2.03
N ALA A 284 -8.26 9.37 2.81
CA ALA A 284 -9.64 9.46 2.32
C ALA A 284 -9.82 10.66 1.37
N GLY A 285 -9.18 11.79 1.66
CA GLY A 285 -9.25 12.98 0.83
C GLY A 285 -8.63 12.78 -0.55
N MET A 286 -7.47 12.11 -0.61
CA MET A 286 -6.83 11.80 -1.89
C MET A 286 -7.66 10.78 -2.69
N TRP A 287 -8.23 9.80 -2.04
CA TRP A 287 -9.13 8.82 -2.67
C TRP A 287 -10.38 9.49 -3.24
N ALA A 288 -11.07 10.31 -2.43
CA ALA A 288 -12.23 11.09 -2.86
C ALA A 288 -11.91 12.04 -4.02
N ALA A 289 -10.72 12.65 -4.03
CA ALA A 289 -10.29 13.52 -5.12
C ALA A 289 -10.26 12.79 -6.47
N LYS A 290 -9.82 11.52 -6.51
CA LYS A 290 -9.87 10.69 -7.73
C LYS A 290 -11.28 10.54 -8.25
N TRP A 291 -12.24 10.21 -7.36
CA TRP A 291 -13.64 10.01 -7.75
C TRP A 291 -14.28 11.30 -8.30
N VAL A 292 -14.03 12.42 -7.60
CA VAL A 292 -14.55 13.70 -7.99
C VAL A 292 -13.97 14.14 -9.36
N ILE A 293 -12.67 14.01 -9.57
CA ILE A 293 -12.02 14.37 -10.83
C ILE A 293 -12.58 13.51 -11.98
N ALA A 294 -12.62 12.18 -11.80
CA ALA A 294 -13.10 11.25 -12.82
C ALA A 294 -14.57 11.52 -13.18
N ASP A 295 -15.44 11.72 -12.20
CA ASP A 295 -16.87 11.97 -12.46
C ASP A 295 -17.14 13.32 -13.07
N LEU A 296 -16.47 14.40 -12.60
CA LEU A 296 -16.67 15.75 -13.13
C LEU A 296 -16.17 15.90 -14.58
N THR A 297 -15.13 15.18 -14.96
CA THR A 297 -14.49 15.36 -16.27
C THR A 297 -14.95 14.36 -17.32
N LEU A 298 -15.26 13.12 -16.92
CA LEU A 298 -15.55 12.01 -17.83
C LEU A 298 -16.88 11.29 -17.56
N HIS A 299 -17.64 11.74 -16.56
CA HIS A 299 -18.93 11.15 -16.16
C HIS A 299 -18.85 9.64 -15.94
N THR A 300 -17.78 9.18 -15.26
CA THR A 300 -17.46 7.76 -15.08
C THR A 300 -18.41 7.00 -14.16
N GLY A 301 -19.20 7.69 -13.33
CA GLY A 301 -20.00 7.06 -12.27
C GLY A 301 -19.16 6.52 -11.11
N THR A 302 -17.90 6.92 -11.02
CA THR A 302 -16.93 6.40 -10.03
C THR A 302 -17.36 6.65 -8.59
N ILE A 303 -17.99 7.78 -8.29
CA ILE A 303 -18.50 8.06 -6.93
C ILE A 303 -19.54 7.02 -6.52
N LYS A 304 -20.49 6.73 -7.41
CA LYS A 304 -21.54 5.73 -7.16
C LYS A 304 -20.93 4.34 -6.97
N ASP A 305 -20.02 3.94 -7.88
CA ASP A 305 -19.31 2.66 -7.82
C ASP A 305 -18.48 2.52 -6.54
N ALA A 306 -17.76 3.57 -6.13
CA ALA A 306 -16.99 3.58 -4.89
C ALA A 306 -17.87 3.43 -3.64
N ILE A 307 -19.00 4.14 -3.58
CA ILE A 307 -19.96 4.03 -2.47
C ILE A 307 -20.51 2.61 -2.39
N TRP A 308 -20.95 2.02 -3.51
CA TRP A 308 -21.44 0.65 -3.55
C TRP A 308 -20.37 -0.37 -3.13
N SER A 309 -19.13 -0.17 -3.58
CA SER A 309 -18.00 -1.00 -3.16
C SER A 309 -17.73 -0.93 -1.65
N ILE A 310 -17.81 0.25 -1.04
CA ILE A 310 -17.68 0.42 0.41
C ILE A 310 -18.83 -0.29 1.14
N ILE A 311 -20.06 -0.10 0.69
CA ILE A 311 -21.25 -0.75 1.27
C ILE A 311 -21.09 -2.27 1.19
N GLY A 312 -20.80 -2.83 0.00
CA GLY A 312 -20.64 -4.26 -0.20
C GLY A 312 -19.53 -4.87 0.67
N ARG A 313 -18.39 -4.18 0.83
CA ARG A 313 -17.31 -4.63 1.71
C ARG A 313 -17.66 -4.55 3.21
N THR A 314 -18.61 -3.72 3.59
CA THR A 314 -19.06 -3.55 4.97
C THR A 314 -20.33 -4.33 5.28
N GLU A 315 -20.97 -4.96 4.30
CA GLU A 315 -22.10 -5.87 4.50
C GLU A 315 -21.68 -7.20 5.16
N ALA A 316 -22.47 -8.21 5.10
CA ALA A 316 -22.14 -9.46 5.79
C ALA A 316 -20.88 -10.13 5.18
N ILE A 317 -19.89 -10.44 6.00
CA ILE A 317 -18.73 -11.26 5.61
C ILE A 317 -19.04 -12.72 5.91
N GLY A 318 -19.05 -13.56 4.87
CA GLY A 318 -19.37 -14.98 5.01
C GLY A 318 -20.77 -15.25 5.56
N GLY A 319 -21.77 -14.41 5.21
CA GLY A 319 -23.15 -14.51 5.70
C GLY A 319 -23.36 -14.12 7.16
N ARG A 320 -22.39 -13.52 7.82
CA ARG A 320 -22.44 -13.10 9.23
C ARG A 320 -22.67 -11.59 9.37
N PRO A 321 -23.39 -11.14 10.42
CA PRO A 321 -23.56 -9.71 10.69
C PRO A 321 -22.22 -8.98 10.83
N ARG A 322 -22.15 -7.70 10.44
CA ARG A 322 -20.93 -6.84 10.40
C ARG A 322 -20.00 -7.00 11.61
N MET A 323 -20.56 -6.96 12.81
CA MET A 323 -19.75 -7.02 14.05
C MET A 323 -19.09 -8.41 14.24
N ASN A 324 -19.82 -9.48 13.93
CA ASN A 324 -19.28 -10.85 14.00
C ASN A 324 -18.32 -11.15 12.82
N GLY A 325 -18.51 -10.47 11.68
CA GLY A 325 -17.62 -10.55 10.52
C GLY A 325 -16.21 -10.07 10.82
N GLY A 326 -16.07 -8.95 11.54
CA GLY A 326 -14.76 -8.42 11.96
C GLY A 326 -13.98 -9.39 12.84
N PHE A 327 -14.62 -9.97 13.86
CA PHE A 327 -13.99 -11.00 14.70
C PHE A 327 -13.68 -12.28 13.94
N TYR A 328 -14.50 -12.65 12.98
CA TYR A 328 -14.25 -13.80 12.11
C TYR A 328 -13.01 -13.60 11.24
N VAL A 329 -12.85 -12.43 10.61
CA VAL A 329 -11.65 -12.09 9.82
C VAL A 329 -10.40 -12.06 10.68
N ILE A 330 -10.47 -11.50 11.90
CA ILE A 330 -9.36 -11.57 12.87
C ILE A 330 -9.00 -13.03 13.17
N GLY A 331 -10.00 -13.87 13.43
CA GLY A 331 -9.80 -15.30 13.68
C GLY A 331 -9.16 -16.03 12.50
N LEU A 332 -9.60 -15.76 11.26
CA LEU A 332 -9.00 -16.31 10.05
C LEU A 332 -7.52 -15.89 9.91
N ASN A 333 -7.23 -14.60 10.10
CA ASN A 333 -5.86 -14.11 10.03
C ASN A 333 -4.94 -14.76 11.08
N LEU A 334 -5.44 -14.95 12.31
CA LEU A 334 -4.71 -15.64 13.36
C LEU A 334 -4.49 -17.13 13.04
N HIS A 335 -5.43 -17.78 12.38
CA HIS A 335 -5.32 -19.19 11.99
C HIS A 335 -4.32 -19.42 10.86
N GLU A 336 -4.14 -18.43 9.98
CA GLU A 336 -3.15 -18.49 8.89
C GLU A 336 -1.69 -18.44 9.39
N TYR A 337 -1.45 -17.95 10.63
CA TYR A 337 -0.12 -18.02 11.22
C TYR A 337 0.10 -19.40 11.85
N PRO A 338 1.29 -20.01 11.67
CA PRO A 338 1.66 -21.17 12.47
C PRO A 338 1.45 -20.90 13.96
N VAL A 339 0.99 -21.91 14.70
CA VAL A 339 0.62 -21.75 16.13
C VAL A 339 1.73 -21.07 16.94
N TYR A 340 3.00 -21.39 16.65
CA TYR A 340 4.15 -20.76 17.31
C TYR A 340 4.30 -19.27 16.98
N MET A 341 3.94 -18.83 15.76
CA MET A 341 3.93 -17.40 15.40
C MET A 341 2.73 -16.66 16.02
N GLY A 342 1.58 -17.31 16.13
CA GLY A 342 0.44 -16.78 16.87
C GLY A 342 0.76 -16.55 18.34
N ILE A 343 1.43 -17.51 18.99
CA ILE A 343 1.91 -17.38 20.38
C ILE A 343 2.96 -16.26 20.49
N ALA A 344 3.93 -16.22 19.57
CA ALA A 344 4.94 -15.15 19.55
C ALA A 344 4.31 -13.76 19.33
N ALA A 345 3.32 -13.64 18.44
CA ALA A 345 2.54 -12.42 18.24
C ALA A 345 1.76 -12.03 19.49
N GLY A 346 1.13 -13.00 20.15
CA GLY A 346 0.42 -12.79 21.42
C GLY A 346 1.35 -12.31 22.54
N ILE A 347 2.52 -12.92 22.69
CA ILE A 347 3.53 -12.53 23.68
C ILE A 347 4.03 -11.10 23.37
N LEU A 348 4.37 -10.79 22.13
CA LEU A 348 4.85 -9.46 21.74
C LEU A 348 3.76 -8.40 21.90
N ALA A 349 2.52 -8.71 21.58
CA ALA A 349 1.38 -7.82 21.83
C ALA A 349 1.20 -7.58 23.35
N ALA A 350 1.29 -8.64 24.17
CA ALA A 350 1.21 -8.52 25.64
C ALA A 350 2.38 -7.69 26.20
N VAL A 351 3.60 -7.91 25.69
CA VAL A 351 4.79 -7.11 26.07
C VAL A 351 4.61 -5.65 25.64
N ALA A 352 4.12 -5.39 24.44
CA ALA A 352 3.87 -4.03 23.95
C ALA A 352 2.82 -3.31 24.79
N VAL A 353 1.72 -3.98 25.13
CA VAL A 353 0.68 -3.46 26.04
C VAL A 353 1.25 -3.24 27.45
N GLY A 354 2.01 -4.19 27.98
CA GLY A 354 2.68 -4.08 29.28
C GLY A 354 3.66 -2.90 29.33
N LEU A 355 4.48 -2.72 28.30
CA LEU A 355 5.38 -1.57 28.16
C LEU A 355 4.59 -0.25 28.06
N MET A 356 3.50 -0.23 27.32
CA MET A 356 2.64 0.96 27.21
C MET A 356 2.01 1.33 28.54
N VAL A 357 1.49 0.36 29.29
CA VAL A 357 0.96 0.54 30.66
C VAL A 357 2.08 0.98 31.60
N MET A 358 3.26 0.39 31.54
CA MET A 358 4.41 0.76 32.36
C MET A 358 4.86 2.20 32.08
N ILE A 359 4.93 2.63 30.82
CA ILE A 359 5.24 4.01 30.43
C ILE A 359 4.19 4.98 30.97
N ILE A 360 2.91 4.63 30.90
CA ILE A 360 1.81 5.43 31.45
C ILE A 360 1.92 5.55 32.97
N VAL A 361 2.18 4.44 33.66
CA VAL A 361 2.30 4.39 35.12
C VAL A 361 3.55 5.12 35.58
N MET A 362 4.71 4.86 34.97
CA MET A 362 5.97 5.55 35.33
C MET A 362 5.93 7.03 34.97
N GLY A 363 5.27 7.43 33.91
CA GLY A 363 5.01 8.83 33.56
C GLY A 363 4.12 9.53 34.61
N ARG A 364 3.17 8.82 35.24
CA ARG A 364 2.41 9.33 36.40
C ARG A 364 3.26 9.44 37.66
N TRP A 365 4.15 8.48 37.92
CA TRP A 365 4.99 8.51 39.13
C TRP A 365 6.00 9.65 39.12
N LYS A 366 6.64 9.95 38.00
CA LYS A 366 7.56 11.11 37.88
C LYS A 366 6.83 12.46 38.12
N ASN A 367 5.53 12.54 37.90
CA ASN A 367 4.76 13.77 38.11
C ASN A 367 4.19 13.92 39.53
N VAL A 368 4.30 12.88 40.38
CA VAL A 368 3.88 12.94 41.79
C VAL A 368 5.04 13.40 42.71
N TYR A 369 6.28 13.26 42.26
CA TYR A 369 7.50 13.60 43.01
C TYR A 369 8.31 14.76 42.40
N ALA A 370 7.77 15.45 41.38
CA ALA A 370 8.27 16.73 40.84
C ALA A 370 7.26 17.85 41.16
#